data_0c39f3876a6df49dff61a2098cfaed04
#
_entry.id   0c39f3876a6df49dff61a2098cfaed04
#
_cell.length_a   1.000
_cell.length_b   1.000
_cell.length_c   1.000
_cell.angle_alpha   90.00
_cell.angle_beta   90.00
_cell.angle_gamma   90.00
#
_symmetry.space_group_name_H-M   'P 1'
#
loop_
_entity.id
_entity.type
_entity.pdbx_description
1 polymer ?
#
loop_
_entity_poly.entity_id
_entity_poly.type
_entity_poly.pdbx_seq_one_letter_code
_entity_poly.pdbx_strand_id
1 'polypeptide(L)'
;LKMFSLLSEFGWKPIMEKENIIGLQKQGKSITLEPGNQIELSGDKLNNIHEACAESHDYLFELQQVTKKLNLKIVSAGFDPISTLSEVPNNPKQRYQVMTKDMPNGGSLSLDMMYRTCGTQLNLDYDSEKDFIKKFKIVNSIVPISIALFANSSIVEKKNSGFSSYRSKVWQETSRGGLPEVFFDNMDFEKYADFSINFPLLFIQNEKEYLSGSNYSFSDFMNGKISEINNRLPTEDDLTTHLSTIFTENRLKKYIELRSMDTCGWDCLCSGPAFNTGILYGNLDEAYELVSKWDKNKIINAT
;
A
#
# COMPACT_ATOMS: atom_id res chain seq x y z
N LEU A 1 2.59 21.03 7.31
CA LEU A 1 3.86 21.74 7.52
C LEU A 1 4.26 21.80 9.00
N LYS A 2 3.41 22.29 9.93
CA LYS A 2 3.74 22.35 11.36
C LYS A 2 4.11 21.00 11.98
N MET A 3 3.43 19.91 11.59
CA MET A 3 3.73 18.57 12.07
C MET A 3 5.14 18.12 11.65
N PHE A 4 5.51 18.30 10.40
CA PHE A 4 6.84 17.96 9.90
C PHE A 4 7.95 18.81 10.57
N SER A 5 7.71 20.10 10.78
CA SER A 5 8.63 20.96 11.51
C SER A 5 8.89 20.47 12.94
N LEU A 6 7.86 20.01 13.65
CA LEU A 6 8.00 19.46 15.00
C LEU A 6 8.64 18.07 15.02
N LEU A 7 8.35 17.23 14.04
CA LEU A 7 9.03 15.93 13.89
C LEU A 7 10.53 16.10 13.62
N SER A 8 10.93 17.19 12.96
CA SER A 8 12.36 17.47 12.74
C SER A 8 13.14 17.67 14.04
N GLU A 9 12.48 18.04 15.16
CA GLU A 9 13.11 18.11 16.49
C GLU A 9 13.62 16.72 16.98
N PHE A 10 13.07 15.64 16.44
CA PHE A 10 13.48 14.24 16.68
C PHE A 10 14.55 13.73 15.69
N GLY A 11 15.17 14.61 14.92
CA GLY A 11 16.24 14.27 13.97
C GLY A 11 15.77 13.86 12.57
N TRP A 12 14.49 14.04 12.24
CA TRP A 12 13.99 13.84 10.89
C TRP A 12 14.41 14.99 9.98
N LYS A 13 14.89 14.68 8.77
CA LYS A 13 15.32 15.64 7.75
C LYS A 13 14.26 15.77 6.66
N PRO A 14 13.96 16.99 6.17
CA PRO A 14 12.94 17.20 5.16
C PRO A 14 13.32 16.60 3.81
N ILE A 15 12.32 16.00 3.13
CA ILE A 15 12.35 15.65 1.71
C ILE A 15 11.55 16.71 0.97
N MET A 16 12.18 17.33 -0.04
CA MET A 16 11.61 18.48 -0.75
C MET A 16 11.16 18.11 -2.16
N GLU A 17 9.99 18.62 -2.57
CA GLU A 17 9.57 18.71 -3.97
C GLU A 17 9.30 20.17 -4.30
N LYS A 18 10.17 20.79 -5.11
CA LYS A 18 10.19 22.23 -5.31
C LYS A 18 10.32 22.96 -3.95
N GLU A 19 9.35 23.79 -3.60
CA GLU A 19 9.32 24.54 -2.32
C GLU A 19 8.55 23.82 -1.20
N ASN A 20 7.96 22.65 -1.49
CA ASN A 20 7.12 21.93 -0.54
C ASN A 20 7.89 20.81 0.16
N ILE A 21 7.72 20.71 1.48
CA ILE A 21 8.15 19.53 2.23
C ILE A 21 7.10 18.44 1.97
N ILE A 22 7.50 17.38 1.26
CA ILE A 22 6.63 16.25 0.89
C ILE A 22 6.81 15.03 1.79
N GLY A 23 7.84 15.05 2.63
CA GLY A 23 8.15 13.97 3.57
C GLY A 23 9.33 14.31 4.45
N LEU A 24 9.66 13.36 5.31
CA LEU A 24 10.82 13.40 6.20
C LEU A 24 11.60 12.09 6.07
N GLN A 25 12.90 12.12 6.31
CA GLN A 25 13.76 10.92 6.32
C GLN A 25 14.66 10.88 7.54
N LYS A 26 14.90 9.66 8.07
CA LYS A 26 15.78 9.41 9.21
C LYS A 26 16.29 7.97 9.15
N GLN A 27 17.60 7.75 8.95
CA GLN A 27 18.24 6.44 9.07
C GLN A 27 17.51 5.31 8.27
N GLY A 28 17.34 5.47 6.96
CA GLY A 28 16.66 4.48 6.12
C GLY A 28 15.12 4.55 6.14
N LYS A 29 14.54 5.20 7.16
CA LYS A 29 13.09 5.39 7.31
C LYS A 29 12.61 6.69 6.69
N SER A 30 11.33 6.73 6.30
CA SER A 30 10.69 7.97 5.89
C SER A 30 9.29 8.13 6.49
N ILE A 31 8.88 9.37 6.68
CA ILE A 31 7.51 9.75 7.01
C ILE A 31 6.99 10.56 5.83
N THR A 32 5.87 10.14 5.26
CA THR A 32 5.24 10.86 4.15
C THR A 32 3.78 11.20 4.47
N LEU A 33 3.21 12.07 3.64
CA LEU A 33 1.77 12.31 3.62
C LEU A 33 1.20 11.72 2.35
N GLU A 34 0.14 10.95 2.53
CA GLU A 34 -0.64 10.34 1.47
C GLU A 34 -1.63 11.36 0.85
N PRO A 35 -2.40 11.04 -0.21
CA PRO A 35 -3.23 12.01 -0.92
C PRO A 35 -4.17 12.82 -0.04
N GLY A 36 -4.77 12.23 0.98
CA GLY A 36 -5.64 12.87 1.97
C GLY A 36 -4.91 13.41 3.21
N ASN A 37 -3.57 13.55 3.11
CA ASN A 37 -2.68 13.92 4.22
C ASN A 37 -2.65 12.89 5.38
N GLN A 38 -3.00 11.63 5.13
CA GLN A 38 -2.72 10.54 6.07
C GLN A 38 -1.20 10.47 6.28
N ILE A 39 -0.78 10.39 7.54
CA ILE A 39 0.64 10.31 7.87
C ILE A 39 1.09 8.85 7.84
N GLU A 40 2.09 8.55 7.05
CA GLU A 40 2.62 7.21 6.85
C GLU A 40 4.09 7.13 7.27
N LEU A 41 4.43 6.10 8.04
CA LEU A 41 5.80 5.65 8.26
C LEU A 41 6.14 4.58 7.22
N SER A 42 7.19 4.77 6.46
CA SER A 42 7.90 3.71 5.74
C SER A 42 9.11 3.32 6.57
N GLY A 43 9.05 2.12 7.18
CA GLY A 43 10.08 1.62 8.09
C GLY A 43 11.38 1.21 7.38
N ASP A 44 12.38 0.86 8.18
CA ASP A 44 13.68 0.37 7.72
C ASP A 44 13.62 -1.14 7.42
N LYS A 45 14.71 -1.67 6.87
CA LYS A 45 14.92 -3.11 6.74
C LYS A 45 15.29 -3.68 8.11
N LEU A 46 14.45 -4.60 8.62
CA LEU A 46 14.54 -5.14 9.97
C LEU A 46 14.81 -6.66 9.91
N ASN A 47 15.43 -7.20 10.95
CA ASN A 47 15.85 -8.61 11.00
C ASN A 47 14.82 -9.49 11.72
N ASN A 48 13.94 -8.91 12.53
CA ASN A 48 12.97 -9.65 13.32
C ASN A 48 11.79 -8.79 13.76
N ILE A 49 10.74 -9.44 14.26
CA ILE A 49 9.50 -8.78 14.71
C ILE A 49 9.69 -7.85 15.92
N HIS A 50 10.70 -8.08 16.76
CA HIS A 50 10.96 -7.23 17.93
C HIS A 50 11.51 -5.87 17.50
N GLU A 51 12.37 -5.86 16.47
CA GLU A 51 12.85 -4.61 15.86
C GLU A 51 11.69 -3.84 15.19
N ALA A 52 10.78 -4.54 14.50
CA ALA A 52 9.60 -3.93 13.88
C ALA A 52 8.66 -3.33 14.95
N CYS A 53 8.48 -4.02 16.06
CA CYS A 53 7.69 -3.54 17.18
C CYS A 53 8.33 -2.30 17.82
N ALA A 54 9.65 -2.32 18.05
CA ALA A 54 10.39 -1.19 18.61
C ALA A 54 10.32 0.04 17.71
N GLU A 55 10.56 -0.14 16.39
CA GLU A 55 10.47 0.96 15.42
C GLU A 55 9.08 1.61 15.42
N SER A 56 8.03 0.81 15.39
CA SER A 56 6.66 1.28 15.42
C SER A 56 6.32 2.03 16.71
N HIS A 57 6.82 1.56 17.83
CA HIS A 57 6.66 2.21 19.13
C HIS A 57 7.39 3.55 19.20
N ASP A 58 8.63 3.62 18.72
CA ASP A 58 9.40 4.86 18.67
C ASP A 58 8.69 5.91 17.81
N TYR A 59 8.21 5.52 16.63
CA TYR A 59 7.43 6.38 15.76
C TYR A 59 6.16 6.91 16.41
N LEU A 60 5.37 6.03 17.02
CA LEU A 60 4.15 6.43 17.70
C LEU A 60 4.43 7.34 18.90
N PHE A 61 5.51 7.10 19.64
CA PHE A 61 5.94 7.98 20.73
C PHE A 61 6.26 9.39 20.21
N GLU A 62 7.11 9.51 19.18
CA GLU A 62 7.46 10.79 18.55
C GLU A 62 6.19 11.51 18.04
N LEU A 63 5.31 10.77 17.36
CA LEU A 63 4.06 11.30 16.82
C LEU A 63 3.11 11.80 17.94
N GLN A 64 3.02 11.07 19.06
CA GLN A 64 2.22 11.49 20.21
C GLN A 64 2.73 12.80 20.83
N GLN A 65 4.07 12.97 20.95
CA GLN A 65 4.64 14.22 21.46
C GLN A 65 4.27 15.40 20.56
N VAL A 66 4.34 15.22 19.24
CA VAL A 66 4.01 16.25 18.25
C VAL A 66 2.52 16.58 18.25
N THR A 67 1.66 15.56 18.22
CA THR A 67 0.21 15.76 18.21
C THR A 67 -0.29 16.42 19.49
N LYS A 68 0.33 16.11 20.65
CA LYS A 68 0.03 16.79 21.91
C LYS A 68 0.35 18.29 21.84
N LYS A 69 1.52 18.68 21.27
CA LYS A 69 1.88 20.10 21.07
C LYS A 69 0.90 20.81 20.13
N LEU A 70 0.32 20.10 19.17
CA LEU A 70 -0.61 20.64 18.18
C LEU A 70 -2.08 20.56 18.61
N ASN A 71 -2.39 20.01 19.78
CA ASN A 71 -3.75 19.71 20.24
C ASN A 71 -4.54 18.85 19.24
N LEU A 72 -3.87 17.84 18.66
CA LEU A 72 -4.45 16.85 17.75
C LEU A 72 -4.58 15.50 18.41
N LYS A 73 -5.46 14.66 17.87
CA LYS A 73 -5.58 13.25 18.25
C LYS A 73 -5.20 12.38 17.06
N ILE A 74 -4.53 11.25 17.35
CA ILE A 74 -4.29 10.20 16.37
C ILE A 74 -5.52 9.32 16.31
N VAL A 75 -6.00 9.05 15.09
CA VAL A 75 -7.05 8.07 14.82
C VAL A 75 -6.42 6.91 14.07
N SER A 76 -6.39 5.73 14.69
CA SER A 76 -5.92 4.50 14.07
C SER A 76 -7.14 3.72 13.57
N ALA A 77 -7.48 3.91 12.31
CA ALA A 77 -8.61 3.25 11.65
C ALA A 77 -8.26 2.96 10.18
N GLY A 78 -8.80 1.90 9.62
CA GLY A 78 -8.56 1.53 8.22
C GLY A 78 -9.19 2.48 7.21
N PHE A 79 -10.18 3.26 7.62
CA PHE A 79 -10.87 4.27 6.81
C PHE A 79 -11.21 5.48 7.66
N ASP A 80 -11.21 6.70 7.08
CA ASP A 80 -11.60 7.91 7.80
C ASP A 80 -13.06 7.78 8.29
N PRO A 81 -13.28 7.72 9.62
CA PRO A 81 -14.61 7.48 10.15
C PRO A 81 -15.51 8.72 10.20
N ILE A 82 -14.96 9.90 9.93
CA ILE A 82 -15.60 11.18 10.24
C ILE A 82 -15.90 12.00 8.99
N SER A 83 -14.87 12.22 8.15
CA SER A 83 -14.92 13.18 7.05
C SER A 83 -15.61 12.60 5.82
N THR A 84 -16.34 13.43 5.10
CA THR A 84 -16.74 13.15 3.73
C THR A 84 -15.55 13.33 2.78
N LEU A 85 -15.61 12.77 1.58
CA LEU A 85 -14.55 12.91 0.59
C LEU A 85 -14.24 14.38 0.27
N SER A 86 -15.25 15.24 0.23
CA SER A 86 -15.10 16.67 -0.07
C SER A 86 -14.45 17.49 1.07
N GLU A 87 -14.44 16.96 2.29
CA GLU A 87 -13.82 17.61 3.46
C GLU A 87 -12.35 17.25 3.62
N VAL A 88 -11.88 16.19 2.95
CA VAL A 88 -10.48 15.75 3.05
C VAL A 88 -9.58 16.69 2.25
N PRO A 89 -8.58 17.32 2.87
CA PRO A 89 -7.68 18.23 2.18
C PRO A 89 -6.70 17.49 1.28
N ASN A 90 -6.46 18.00 0.07
CA ASN A 90 -5.57 17.42 -0.91
C ASN A 90 -4.10 17.71 -0.58
N ASN A 91 -3.25 16.71 -0.68
CA ASN A 91 -1.81 16.87 -0.66
C ASN A 91 -1.31 17.44 -2.00
N PRO A 92 -0.40 18.44 -2.01
CA PRO A 92 0.03 19.15 -3.22
C PRO A 92 1.01 18.37 -4.12
N LYS A 93 1.38 17.11 -3.82
CA LYS A 93 2.27 16.32 -4.70
C LYS A 93 1.71 16.23 -6.12
N GLN A 94 2.55 16.46 -7.13
CA GLN A 94 2.12 16.48 -8.54
C GLN A 94 1.46 15.18 -8.98
N ARG A 95 2.04 14.04 -8.63
CA ARG A 95 1.48 12.72 -8.97
C ARG A 95 0.04 12.53 -8.48
N TYR A 96 -0.32 13.11 -7.33
CA TYR A 96 -1.67 13.00 -6.79
C TYR A 96 -2.69 13.80 -7.58
N GLN A 97 -2.27 14.90 -8.23
CA GLN A 97 -3.16 15.66 -9.13
C GLN A 97 -3.54 14.85 -10.37
N VAL A 98 -2.58 14.10 -10.95
CA VAL A 98 -2.85 13.18 -12.06
C VAL A 98 -3.77 12.04 -11.61
N MET A 99 -3.42 11.39 -10.49
CA MET A 99 -4.21 10.29 -9.92
C MET A 99 -5.66 10.72 -9.66
N THR A 100 -5.89 11.90 -9.09
CA THR A 100 -7.24 12.41 -8.79
C THR A 100 -8.12 12.53 -10.04
N LYS A 101 -7.52 12.83 -11.20
CA LYS A 101 -8.24 12.92 -12.47
C LYS A 101 -8.53 11.56 -13.09
N ASP A 102 -7.59 10.62 -12.95
CA ASP A 102 -7.64 9.34 -13.65
C ASP A 102 -8.34 8.23 -12.85
N MET A 103 -8.16 8.21 -11.55
CA MET A 103 -8.68 7.15 -10.68
C MET A 103 -10.21 6.97 -10.73
N PRO A 104 -11.04 8.02 -10.87
CA PRO A 104 -12.49 7.83 -11.01
C PRO A 104 -12.92 6.95 -12.19
N ASN A 105 -12.10 6.87 -13.24
CA ASN A 105 -12.37 5.99 -14.38
C ASN A 105 -12.17 4.50 -14.04
N GLY A 106 -11.49 4.21 -12.95
CA GLY A 106 -11.12 2.86 -12.52
C GLY A 106 -11.98 2.28 -11.39
N GLY A 107 -13.05 2.95 -10.98
CA GLY A 107 -13.96 2.44 -9.95
C GLY A 107 -14.64 3.53 -9.14
N SER A 108 -15.82 3.23 -8.64
CA SER A 108 -16.69 4.18 -7.95
C SER A 108 -16.12 4.72 -6.64
N LEU A 109 -15.27 3.92 -5.96
CA LEU A 109 -14.65 4.26 -4.68
C LEU A 109 -13.14 4.55 -4.79
N SER A 110 -12.63 4.77 -6.01
CA SER A 110 -11.18 4.98 -6.22
C SER A 110 -10.65 6.26 -5.57
N LEU A 111 -11.44 7.32 -5.46
CA LEU A 111 -11.06 8.52 -4.70
C LEU A 111 -11.11 8.28 -3.19
N ASP A 112 -12.08 7.52 -2.70
CA ASP A 112 -12.12 7.11 -1.29
C ASP A 112 -10.91 6.28 -0.93
N MET A 113 -10.48 5.38 -1.82
CA MET A 113 -9.24 4.62 -1.65
C MET A 113 -8.04 5.55 -1.46
N MET A 114 -7.89 6.56 -2.32
CA MET A 114 -6.76 7.49 -2.26
C MET A 114 -6.76 8.38 -1.02
N TYR A 115 -7.90 8.93 -0.68
CA TYR A 115 -8.01 10.03 0.28
C TYR A 115 -8.38 9.60 1.69
N ARG A 116 -9.02 8.44 1.86
CA ARG A 116 -9.66 8.08 3.12
C ARG A 116 -9.22 6.75 3.72
N THR A 117 -8.44 5.93 2.98
CA THR A 117 -7.97 4.65 3.50
C THR A 117 -6.64 4.78 4.23
N CYS A 118 -6.46 3.95 5.27
CA CYS A 118 -5.21 3.74 5.98
C CYS A 118 -5.03 2.24 6.20
N GLY A 119 -3.87 1.71 5.87
CA GLY A 119 -3.55 0.29 6.03
C GLY A 119 -2.22 0.06 6.71
N THR A 120 -2.06 -1.11 7.29
CA THR A 120 -0.76 -1.61 7.71
C THR A 120 -0.20 -2.47 6.58
N GLN A 121 0.98 -2.12 6.09
CA GLN A 121 1.67 -2.88 5.05
C GLN A 121 2.85 -3.61 5.68
N LEU A 122 3.08 -4.85 5.25
CA LEU A 122 4.17 -5.68 5.73
C LEU A 122 4.99 -6.19 4.56
N ASN A 123 6.30 -5.94 4.58
CA ASN A 123 7.24 -6.37 3.56
C ASN A 123 8.03 -7.57 4.07
N LEU A 124 7.94 -8.70 3.37
CA LEU A 124 8.58 -9.96 3.73
C LEU A 124 9.45 -10.46 2.59
N ASP A 125 10.67 -10.84 2.90
CA ASP A 125 11.63 -11.35 1.92
C ASP A 125 11.34 -12.80 1.50
N TYR A 126 12.07 -13.22 0.48
CA TYR A 126 12.11 -14.60 -0.02
C TYR A 126 13.53 -14.91 -0.47
N ASP A 127 13.92 -16.18 -0.32
CA ASP A 127 15.29 -16.63 -0.62
C ASP A 127 15.49 -17.05 -2.09
N SER A 128 14.42 -17.48 -2.74
CA SER A 128 14.43 -18.02 -4.10
C SER A 128 13.06 -17.92 -4.74
N GLU A 129 12.99 -18.16 -6.06
CA GLU A 129 11.70 -18.26 -6.75
C GLU A 129 10.81 -19.35 -6.17
N LYS A 130 11.38 -20.51 -5.80
CA LYS A 130 10.62 -21.58 -5.16
C LYS A 130 10.02 -21.16 -3.82
N ASP A 131 10.76 -20.41 -3.03
CA ASP A 131 10.29 -19.83 -1.77
C ASP A 131 9.22 -18.77 -2.01
N PHE A 132 9.45 -17.88 -2.99
CA PHE A 132 8.46 -16.91 -3.44
C PHE A 132 7.13 -17.57 -3.83
N ILE A 133 7.15 -18.60 -4.68
CA ILE A 133 5.94 -19.30 -5.13
C ILE A 133 5.11 -19.78 -3.93
N LYS A 134 5.75 -20.40 -2.93
CA LYS A 134 5.06 -20.89 -1.73
C LYS A 134 4.49 -19.73 -0.91
N LYS A 135 5.32 -18.75 -0.59
CA LYS A 135 4.92 -17.58 0.21
C LYS A 135 3.80 -16.81 -0.49
N PHE A 136 3.93 -16.57 -1.79
CA PHE A 136 2.94 -15.81 -2.55
C PHE A 136 1.59 -16.55 -2.63
N LYS A 137 1.61 -17.88 -2.80
CA LYS A 137 0.40 -18.71 -2.72
C LYS A 137 -0.28 -18.60 -1.37
N ILE A 138 0.50 -18.69 -0.28
CA ILE A 138 -0.04 -18.60 1.09
C ILE A 138 -0.67 -17.23 1.33
N VAL A 139 0.06 -16.13 1.09
CA VAL A 139 -0.44 -14.78 1.39
C VAL A 139 -1.69 -14.45 0.60
N ASN A 140 -1.80 -14.85 -0.66
CA ASN A 140 -3.01 -14.66 -1.44
C ASN A 140 -4.18 -15.50 -0.91
N SER A 141 -3.90 -16.73 -0.46
CA SER A 141 -4.95 -17.61 0.08
C SER A 141 -5.51 -17.13 1.42
N ILE A 142 -4.69 -16.50 2.25
CA ILE A 142 -5.11 -16.01 3.58
C ILE A 142 -5.62 -14.57 3.59
N VAL A 143 -5.74 -13.90 2.43
CA VAL A 143 -6.26 -12.51 2.34
C VAL A 143 -7.58 -12.34 3.10
N PRO A 144 -8.63 -13.16 2.89
CA PRO A 144 -9.88 -12.96 3.61
C PRO A 144 -9.73 -13.16 5.13
N ILE A 145 -8.83 -14.04 5.57
CA ILE A 145 -8.51 -14.23 6.99
C ILE A 145 -7.82 -12.97 7.55
N SER A 146 -6.84 -12.43 6.82
CA SER A 146 -6.15 -11.20 7.21
C SER A 146 -7.10 -10.01 7.30
N ILE A 147 -8.01 -9.85 6.33
CA ILE A 147 -9.04 -8.81 6.36
C ILE A 147 -9.93 -8.98 7.61
N ALA A 148 -10.40 -10.19 7.89
CA ALA A 148 -11.28 -10.45 9.01
C ALA A 148 -10.60 -10.22 10.39
N LEU A 149 -9.35 -10.67 10.54
CA LEU A 149 -8.60 -10.55 11.80
C LEU A 149 -8.19 -9.10 12.09
N PHE A 150 -7.87 -8.33 11.06
CA PHE A 150 -7.36 -6.96 11.20
C PHE A 150 -8.38 -5.89 10.79
N ALA A 151 -9.66 -6.26 10.68
CA ALA A 151 -10.73 -5.32 10.35
C ALA A 151 -10.88 -4.21 11.40
N ASN A 152 -10.74 -2.95 10.96
CA ASN A 152 -10.86 -1.76 11.83
C ASN A 152 -11.39 -0.54 11.05
N SER A 153 -12.45 -0.72 10.25
CA SER A 153 -13.03 0.38 9.45
C SER A 153 -14.54 0.25 9.26
N SER A 154 -15.26 -0.04 10.34
CA SER A 154 -16.72 -0.22 10.29
C SER A 154 -17.52 1.09 10.23
N ILE A 155 -16.90 2.23 10.54
CA ILE A 155 -17.56 3.53 10.59
C ILE A 155 -17.16 4.36 9.37
N VAL A 156 -18.15 4.95 8.70
CA VAL A 156 -18.02 5.86 7.56
C VAL A 156 -18.92 7.05 7.80
N GLU A 157 -18.38 8.26 7.76
CA GLU A 157 -19.14 9.50 7.95
C GLU A 157 -20.02 9.45 9.21
N LYS A 158 -19.45 8.98 10.32
CA LYS A 158 -20.08 8.83 11.65
C LYS A 158 -21.20 7.79 11.72
N LYS A 159 -21.35 6.93 10.69
CA LYS A 159 -22.38 5.89 10.61
C LYS A 159 -21.75 4.51 10.46
N ASN A 160 -22.44 3.48 10.94
CA ASN A 160 -22.03 2.10 10.67
C ASN A 160 -22.22 1.80 9.18
N SER A 161 -21.16 1.35 8.52
CA SER A 161 -21.13 1.01 7.08
C SER A 161 -21.78 -0.34 6.75
N GLY A 162 -21.96 -1.20 7.75
CA GLY A 162 -22.37 -2.59 7.56
C GLY A 162 -21.22 -3.55 7.28
N PHE A 163 -19.97 -3.05 7.17
CA PHE A 163 -18.76 -3.85 6.98
C PHE A 163 -17.86 -3.75 8.20
N SER A 164 -17.16 -4.83 8.54
CA SER A 164 -16.10 -4.79 9.56
C SER A 164 -14.85 -4.09 9.03
N SER A 165 -14.46 -4.36 7.77
CA SER A 165 -13.47 -3.62 7.02
C SER A 165 -14.11 -2.94 5.80
N TYR A 166 -14.54 -1.70 5.95
CA TYR A 166 -15.00 -0.89 4.81
C TYR A 166 -13.85 -0.56 3.86
N ARG A 167 -12.63 -0.49 4.37
CA ARG A 167 -11.42 -0.33 3.55
C ARG A 167 -11.31 -1.46 2.51
N SER A 168 -11.53 -2.71 2.90
CA SER A 168 -11.50 -3.85 1.94
C SER A 168 -12.55 -3.65 0.84
N LYS A 169 -13.78 -3.27 1.18
CA LYS A 169 -14.82 -2.93 0.20
C LYS A 169 -14.36 -1.86 -0.78
N VAL A 170 -13.71 -0.80 -0.29
CA VAL A 170 -13.18 0.29 -1.12
C VAL A 170 -12.11 -0.19 -2.09
N TRP A 171 -11.20 -1.06 -1.64
CA TRP A 171 -10.16 -1.64 -2.50
C TRP A 171 -10.72 -2.56 -3.59
N GLN A 172 -11.77 -3.32 -3.31
CA GLN A 172 -12.45 -4.17 -4.30
C GLN A 172 -13.17 -3.36 -5.39
N GLU A 173 -13.66 -2.17 -5.06
CA GLU A 173 -14.31 -1.24 -6.00
C GLU A 173 -13.31 -0.36 -6.77
N THR A 174 -12.05 -0.74 -6.77
CA THR A 174 -10.96 -0.02 -7.43
C THR A 174 -10.28 -0.94 -8.44
N SER A 175 -10.22 -0.56 -9.71
CA SER A 175 -9.66 -1.39 -10.80
C SER A 175 -8.19 -1.78 -10.64
N ARG A 176 -7.47 -1.12 -9.76
CA ARG A 176 -6.06 -1.37 -9.47
C ARG A 176 -5.82 -2.17 -8.20
N GLY A 177 -6.88 -2.43 -7.43
CA GLY A 177 -6.87 -3.14 -6.16
C GLY A 177 -7.34 -4.58 -6.27
N GLY A 178 -7.69 -5.16 -5.10
CA GLY A 178 -8.29 -6.48 -4.99
C GLY A 178 -7.30 -7.64 -5.14
N LEU A 179 -7.85 -8.82 -5.30
CA LEU A 179 -7.12 -10.09 -5.38
C LEU A 179 -7.29 -10.70 -6.79
N PRO A 180 -6.33 -10.48 -7.72
CA PRO A 180 -6.41 -11.00 -9.09
C PRO A 180 -6.46 -12.52 -9.14
N GLU A 181 -7.38 -13.08 -9.92
CA GLU A 181 -7.53 -14.53 -10.09
C GLU A 181 -6.23 -15.20 -10.57
N VAL A 182 -5.48 -14.54 -11.44
CA VAL A 182 -4.21 -15.03 -12.00
C VAL A 182 -3.15 -15.33 -10.91
N PHE A 183 -3.27 -14.74 -9.73
CA PHE A 183 -2.33 -15.00 -8.62
C PHE A 183 -2.45 -16.43 -8.06
N PHE A 184 -3.51 -17.16 -8.41
CA PHE A 184 -3.71 -18.55 -8.02
C PHE A 184 -3.23 -19.57 -9.06
N ASP A 185 -2.80 -19.15 -10.23
CA ASP A 185 -2.39 -20.01 -11.36
C ASP A 185 -0.90 -20.35 -11.34
N ASN A 186 -0.38 -20.80 -10.19
CA ASN A 186 1.04 -21.14 -9.97
C ASN A 186 1.96 -19.97 -10.35
N MET A 187 1.75 -18.82 -9.71
CA MET A 187 2.48 -17.59 -9.95
C MET A 187 3.98 -17.77 -9.67
N ASP A 188 4.79 -17.54 -10.68
CA ASP A 188 6.25 -17.47 -10.66
C ASP A 188 6.73 -16.07 -11.05
N PHE A 189 8.04 -15.85 -11.14
CA PHE A 189 8.57 -14.52 -11.49
C PHE A 189 8.21 -14.09 -12.91
N GLU A 190 8.21 -15.01 -13.87
CA GLU A 190 7.87 -14.74 -15.27
C GLU A 190 6.40 -14.32 -15.40
N LYS A 191 5.49 -15.08 -14.80
CA LYS A 191 4.06 -14.76 -14.81
C LYS A 191 3.75 -13.46 -14.09
N TYR A 192 4.46 -13.16 -12.99
CA TYR A 192 4.28 -11.89 -12.31
C TYR A 192 4.82 -10.72 -13.14
N ALA A 193 5.94 -10.92 -13.84
CA ALA A 193 6.45 -9.94 -14.81
C ALA A 193 5.44 -9.70 -15.92
N ASP A 194 4.91 -10.77 -16.55
CA ASP A 194 3.87 -10.68 -17.57
C ASP A 194 2.61 -9.96 -17.08
N PHE A 195 2.15 -10.29 -15.88
CA PHE A 195 1.04 -9.58 -15.24
C PHE A 195 1.37 -8.08 -15.11
N SER A 196 2.55 -7.76 -14.61
CA SER A 196 2.96 -6.38 -14.32
C SER A 196 3.13 -5.54 -15.59
N ILE A 197 3.78 -6.06 -16.64
CA ILE A 197 4.00 -5.31 -17.88
C ILE A 197 2.71 -5.09 -18.68
N ASN A 198 1.72 -5.97 -18.52
CA ASN A 198 0.40 -5.82 -19.13
C ASN A 198 -0.58 -5.00 -18.28
N PHE A 199 -0.20 -4.68 -17.03
CA PHE A 199 -1.02 -3.87 -16.16
C PHE A 199 -1.06 -2.41 -16.66
N PRO A 200 -2.23 -1.73 -16.61
CA PRO A 200 -2.32 -0.34 -17.06
C PRO A 200 -1.38 0.59 -16.29
N LEU A 201 -0.73 1.51 -16.99
CA LEU A 201 0.01 2.59 -16.35
C LEU A 201 -0.95 3.49 -15.57
N LEU A 202 -0.48 4.10 -14.50
CA LEU A 202 -1.24 5.13 -13.80
C LEU A 202 -0.76 6.52 -14.25
N PHE A 203 0.55 6.71 -14.26
CA PHE A 203 1.17 7.93 -14.76
C PHE A 203 2.57 7.61 -15.32
N ILE A 204 3.10 8.56 -16.08
CA ILE A 204 4.43 8.52 -16.67
C ILE A 204 5.15 9.77 -16.22
N GLN A 205 6.34 9.62 -15.68
CA GLN A 205 7.19 10.76 -15.37
C GLN A 205 7.94 11.17 -16.64
N ASN A 206 7.70 12.41 -17.09
CA ASN A 206 8.41 13.00 -18.22
C ASN A 206 9.14 14.25 -17.72
N GLU A 207 10.47 14.14 -17.60
CA GLU A 207 11.34 15.16 -16.99
C GLU A 207 10.88 15.55 -15.58
N LYS A 208 10.20 16.71 -15.43
CA LYS A 208 9.71 17.26 -14.15
C LYS A 208 8.20 17.19 -13.99
N GLU A 209 7.49 16.57 -14.94
CA GLU A 209 6.03 16.52 -14.96
C GLU A 209 5.53 15.08 -14.94
N TYR A 210 4.35 14.88 -14.38
CA TYR A 210 3.61 13.63 -14.45
C TYR A 210 2.49 13.75 -15.46
N LEU A 211 2.45 12.81 -16.42
CA LEU A 211 1.41 12.68 -17.40
C LEU A 211 0.51 11.48 -17.07
N SER A 212 -0.75 11.52 -17.44
CA SER A 212 -1.63 10.34 -17.36
C SER A 212 -1.10 9.22 -18.24
N GLY A 213 -1.06 8.01 -17.68
CA GLY A 213 -0.67 6.79 -18.40
C GLY A 213 -1.84 5.84 -18.63
N SER A 214 -3.04 6.16 -18.17
CA SER A 214 -4.18 5.23 -18.04
C SER A 214 -4.64 4.56 -19.34
N ASN A 215 -4.28 5.12 -20.51
CA ASN A 215 -4.60 4.56 -21.82
C ASN A 215 -3.56 3.54 -22.32
N TYR A 216 -2.47 3.33 -21.60
CA TYR A 216 -1.35 2.49 -22.02
C TYR A 216 -1.04 1.45 -20.96
N SER A 217 -0.48 0.31 -21.40
CA SER A 217 0.21 -0.65 -20.52
C SER A 217 1.71 -0.33 -20.43
N PHE A 218 2.43 -0.95 -19.50
CA PHE A 218 3.88 -0.85 -19.48
C PHE A 218 4.49 -1.53 -20.71
N SER A 219 3.85 -2.57 -21.28
CA SER A 219 4.23 -3.18 -22.56
C SER A 219 4.16 -2.18 -23.72
N ASP A 220 3.15 -1.31 -23.77
CA ASP A 220 3.08 -0.25 -24.78
C ASP A 220 4.23 0.74 -24.62
N PHE A 221 4.61 1.06 -23.39
CA PHE A 221 5.77 1.91 -23.10
C PHE A 221 7.08 1.25 -23.58
N MET A 222 7.28 -0.04 -23.30
CA MET A 222 8.43 -0.80 -23.78
C MET A 222 8.54 -0.85 -25.31
N ASN A 223 7.41 -0.78 -26.00
CA ASN A 223 7.35 -0.78 -27.47
C ASN A 223 7.36 0.62 -28.10
N GLY A 224 7.60 1.69 -27.32
CA GLY A 224 7.68 3.06 -27.81
C GLY A 224 6.39 3.58 -28.43
N LYS A 225 5.21 3.16 -27.92
CA LYS A 225 3.91 3.54 -28.48
C LYS A 225 3.30 4.82 -27.87
N ILE A 226 4.01 5.49 -26.95
CA ILE A 226 3.49 6.64 -26.21
C ILE A 226 3.98 7.93 -26.86
N SER A 227 3.16 8.53 -27.71
CA SER A 227 3.50 9.74 -28.46
C SER A 227 3.71 10.97 -27.60
N GLU A 228 3.00 11.06 -26.46
CA GLU A 228 3.04 12.19 -25.53
C GLU A 228 4.43 12.41 -24.89
N ILE A 229 5.27 11.37 -24.93
CA ILE A 229 6.67 11.43 -24.47
C ILE A 229 7.67 11.18 -25.61
N ASN A 230 7.30 11.55 -26.84
CA ASN A 230 8.12 11.37 -28.04
C ASN A 230 8.57 9.91 -28.26
N ASN A 231 7.72 8.95 -27.90
CA ASN A 231 7.98 7.51 -28.03
C ASN A 231 9.28 7.04 -27.36
N ARG A 232 9.74 7.74 -26.31
CA ARG A 232 10.91 7.26 -25.54
C ARG A 232 10.64 5.88 -24.94
N LEU A 233 11.69 5.10 -24.76
CA LEU A 233 11.61 3.82 -24.05
C LEU A 233 11.68 4.03 -22.52
N PRO A 234 11.12 3.11 -21.72
CA PRO A 234 11.17 3.20 -20.26
C PRO A 234 12.58 2.97 -19.73
N THR A 235 12.81 3.55 -18.56
CA THR A 235 13.98 3.34 -17.71
C THR A 235 13.64 2.37 -16.57
N GLU A 236 14.64 1.97 -15.77
CA GLU A 236 14.42 1.20 -14.53
C GLU A 236 13.60 1.99 -13.51
N ASP A 237 13.73 3.31 -13.46
CA ASP A 237 12.94 4.18 -12.58
C ASP A 237 11.46 4.20 -13.01
N ASP A 238 11.18 4.19 -14.32
CA ASP A 238 9.82 4.07 -14.83
C ASP A 238 9.19 2.72 -14.41
N LEU A 239 9.94 1.62 -14.50
CA LEU A 239 9.48 0.30 -14.05
C LEU A 239 9.22 0.29 -12.56
N THR A 240 10.15 0.79 -11.76
CA THR A 240 10.02 0.89 -10.29
C THR A 240 8.77 1.71 -9.92
N THR A 241 8.56 2.82 -10.60
CA THR A 241 7.38 3.67 -10.44
C THR A 241 6.11 2.92 -10.80
N HIS A 242 6.08 2.24 -11.95
CA HIS A 242 4.94 1.45 -12.40
C HIS A 242 4.57 0.35 -11.39
N LEU A 243 5.54 -0.46 -10.96
CA LEU A 243 5.33 -1.50 -9.94
C LEU A 243 4.76 -0.92 -8.64
N SER A 244 5.12 0.31 -8.29
CA SER A 244 4.57 0.99 -7.10
C SER A 244 3.09 1.35 -7.21
N THR A 245 2.54 1.37 -8.43
CA THR A 245 1.13 1.72 -8.71
C THR A 245 0.20 0.52 -8.92
N ILE A 246 0.69 -0.69 -8.78
CA ILE A 246 -0.12 -1.92 -8.74
C ILE A 246 -0.60 -2.07 -7.29
N PHE A 247 -1.89 -1.88 -7.03
CA PHE A 247 -2.45 -1.78 -5.67
C PHE A 247 -3.16 -3.06 -5.22
N THR A 248 -2.78 -4.21 -5.76
CA THR A 248 -3.32 -5.52 -5.36
C THR A 248 -3.10 -5.82 -3.87
N GLU A 249 -3.88 -6.73 -3.29
CA GLU A 249 -3.79 -7.12 -1.87
C GLU A 249 -2.40 -7.63 -1.47
N ASN A 250 -1.71 -8.28 -2.40
CA ASN A 250 -0.31 -8.63 -2.28
C ASN A 250 0.44 -8.18 -3.54
N ARG A 251 1.65 -7.70 -3.38
CA ARG A 251 2.47 -7.16 -4.47
C ARG A 251 3.89 -7.69 -4.39
N LEU A 252 4.43 -8.14 -5.52
CA LEU A 252 5.84 -8.51 -5.62
C LEU A 252 6.67 -7.28 -6.00
N LYS A 253 7.69 -7.06 -5.23
CA LYS A 253 8.83 -6.17 -5.49
C LYS A 253 10.13 -6.95 -5.25
N LYS A 254 11.15 -6.33 -4.65
CA LYS A 254 12.30 -7.07 -4.08
C LYS A 254 11.93 -7.90 -2.85
N TYR A 255 10.68 -7.85 -2.45
CA TYR A 255 10.03 -8.52 -1.33
C TYR A 255 8.54 -8.72 -1.68
N ILE A 256 7.84 -9.51 -0.91
CA ILE A 256 6.39 -9.63 -0.99
C ILE A 256 5.80 -8.57 -0.05
N GLU A 257 5.00 -7.67 -0.57
CA GLU A 257 4.31 -6.64 0.20
C GLU A 257 2.85 -7.05 0.42
N LEU A 258 2.49 -7.26 1.67
CA LEU A 258 1.14 -7.58 2.12
C LEU A 258 0.41 -6.29 2.46
N ARG A 259 -0.82 -6.10 1.97
CA ARG A 259 -1.55 -4.83 1.99
C ARG A 259 -2.98 -4.94 2.51
N SER A 260 -3.46 -6.14 2.83
CA SER A 260 -4.86 -6.41 3.16
C SER A 260 -5.31 -5.95 4.55
N MET A 261 -4.38 -5.59 5.44
CA MET A 261 -4.69 -5.24 6.83
C MET A 261 -5.11 -3.77 6.97
N ASP A 262 -6.18 -3.51 7.71
CA ASP A 262 -6.51 -2.16 8.17
C ASP A 262 -5.46 -1.64 9.16
N THR A 263 -5.28 -0.32 9.23
CA THR A 263 -4.52 0.28 10.33
C THR A 263 -5.23 0.03 11.66
N CYS A 264 -4.50 -0.42 12.65
CA CYS A 264 -5.03 -0.67 13.99
C CYS A 264 -4.30 0.17 15.05
N GLY A 265 -4.84 0.13 16.27
CA GLY A 265 -4.28 0.83 17.42
C GLY A 265 -2.96 0.24 17.91
N TRP A 266 -2.40 0.91 18.91
CA TRP A 266 -1.13 0.56 19.54
C TRP A 266 -0.99 -0.91 19.96
N ASP A 267 -2.04 -1.48 20.52
CA ASP A 267 -2.14 -2.84 21.07
C ASP A 267 -2.17 -3.94 19.99
N CYS A 268 -2.44 -3.60 18.77
CA CYS A 268 -2.60 -4.53 17.64
C CYS A 268 -1.46 -4.40 16.61
N LEU A 269 -0.69 -3.31 16.64
CA LEU A 269 0.27 -2.97 15.60
C LEU A 269 1.32 -4.05 15.34
N CYS A 270 1.77 -4.76 16.38
CA CYS A 270 2.74 -5.85 16.28
C CYS A 270 2.12 -7.21 15.92
N SER A 271 0.80 -7.34 15.97
CA SER A 271 0.14 -8.62 15.70
C SER A 271 0.16 -9.00 14.22
N GLY A 272 0.06 -8.04 13.30
CA GLY A 272 0.19 -8.27 11.87
C GLY A 272 1.54 -8.88 11.46
N PRO A 273 2.68 -8.24 11.82
CA PRO A 273 4.01 -8.85 11.67
C PRO A 273 4.12 -10.23 12.31
N ALA A 274 3.67 -10.41 13.56
CA ALA A 274 3.77 -11.69 14.26
C ALA A 274 2.97 -12.81 13.57
N PHE A 275 1.73 -12.52 13.14
CA PHE A 275 0.88 -13.48 12.44
C PHE A 275 1.52 -13.94 11.13
N ASN A 276 1.94 -13.00 10.28
CA ASN A 276 2.48 -13.34 8.97
C ASN A 276 3.87 -13.98 9.05
N THR A 277 4.75 -13.53 9.92
CA THR A 277 6.07 -14.15 10.10
C THR A 277 5.97 -15.55 10.69
N GLY A 278 5.04 -15.78 11.62
CA GLY A 278 4.78 -17.11 12.17
C GLY A 278 4.37 -18.14 11.10
N ILE A 279 3.57 -17.71 10.14
CA ILE A 279 3.14 -18.59 9.02
C ILE A 279 4.26 -18.77 8.00
N LEU A 280 4.88 -17.68 7.54
CA LEU A 280 5.76 -17.68 6.37
C LEU A 280 7.20 -18.09 6.66
N TYR A 281 7.66 -17.98 7.92
CA TYR A 281 9.01 -18.39 8.31
C TYR A 281 9.00 -19.54 9.34
N GLY A 282 7.93 -19.69 10.13
CA GLY A 282 7.83 -20.75 11.12
C GLY A 282 7.27 -22.07 10.57
N ASN A 283 6.25 -22.01 9.71
CA ASN A 283 5.50 -23.21 9.25
C ASN A 283 5.19 -23.17 7.75
N LEU A 284 6.13 -22.72 6.91
CA LEU A 284 5.93 -22.47 5.49
C LEU A 284 5.36 -23.68 4.73
N ASP A 285 5.97 -24.86 4.89
CA ASP A 285 5.60 -26.05 4.12
C ASP A 285 4.21 -26.57 4.53
N GLU A 286 3.93 -26.61 5.83
CA GLU A 286 2.62 -27.03 6.35
C GLU A 286 1.52 -26.05 5.90
N ALA A 287 1.77 -24.76 5.99
CA ALA A 287 0.85 -23.73 5.51
C ALA A 287 0.60 -23.85 4.00
N TYR A 288 1.65 -24.08 3.22
CA TYR A 288 1.54 -24.27 1.77
C TYR A 288 0.70 -25.49 1.41
N GLU A 289 0.95 -26.63 2.07
CA GLU A 289 0.15 -27.85 1.86
C GLU A 289 -1.33 -27.65 2.22
N LEU A 290 -1.60 -26.91 3.29
CA LEU A 290 -2.96 -26.61 3.72
C LEU A 290 -3.69 -25.75 2.69
N VAL A 291 -3.13 -24.60 2.32
CA VAL A 291 -3.80 -23.65 1.41
C VAL A 291 -3.86 -24.17 -0.03
N SER A 292 -2.99 -25.10 -0.42
CA SER A 292 -3.01 -25.72 -1.76
C SER A 292 -4.27 -26.57 -1.99
N LYS A 293 -4.97 -26.94 -0.94
CA LYS A 293 -6.24 -27.68 -0.98
C LYS A 293 -7.47 -26.76 -1.05
N TRP A 294 -7.27 -25.45 -0.91
CA TRP A 294 -8.37 -24.50 -0.88
C TRP A 294 -8.84 -24.13 -2.28
N ASP A 295 -10.15 -23.95 -2.42
CA ASP A 295 -10.77 -23.50 -3.67
C ASP A 295 -10.56 -22.00 -3.87
N LYS A 296 -9.92 -21.63 -5.01
CA LYS A 296 -9.60 -20.23 -5.33
C LYS A 296 -10.84 -19.32 -5.40
N ASN A 297 -11.97 -19.85 -5.94
CA ASN A 297 -13.19 -19.06 -6.06
C ASN A 297 -13.79 -18.75 -4.70
N LYS A 298 -13.69 -19.71 -3.74
CA LYS A 298 -14.12 -19.46 -2.36
C LYS A 298 -13.25 -18.40 -1.68
N ILE A 299 -11.94 -18.41 -1.93
CA ILE A 299 -11.03 -17.38 -1.40
C ILE A 299 -11.41 -16.01 -1.95
N ILE A 300 -11.50 -15.88 -3.27
CA ILE A 300 -11.83 -14.62 -3.94
C ILE A 300 -13.19 -14.09 -3.49
N ASN A 301 -14.20 -14.95 -3.40
CA ASN A 301 -15.54 -14.56 -2.96
C ASN A 301 -15.62 -14.20 -1.46
N ALA A 302 -14.66 -14.64 -0.65
CA ALA A 302 -14.60 -14.33 0.78
C ALA A 302 -13.76 -13.05 1.06
N THR A 303 -13.05 -12.55 0.05
CA THR A 303 -12.28 -11.30 0.13
C THR A 303 -13.17 -10.10 -0.07
#